data_11ad93309511857854683b32c980bd8f
#
_entry.id   11ad93309511857854683b32c980bd8f
#
_cell.length_a   1.000
_cell.length_b   1.000
_cell.length_c   1.000
_cell.angle_alpha   90.00
_cell.angle_beta   90.00
_cell.angle_gamma   90.00
#
_symmetry.space_group_name_H-M   'P 1'
#
loop_
_entity.id
_entity.type
_entity.pdbx_description
1 polymer ?
#
loop_
_entity_poly.entity_id
_entity_poly.type
_entity_poly.pdbx_seq_one_letter_code
_entity_poly.pdbx_strand_id
1 'polypeptide(L)'
;MNWYDERVAPRLIDAVCSWGGLERYRREVTAGLAGTVLEIGFGSGRNLPYYPASVTHVYAVEPSPQAWHDAQAHVAAFPGVVELIGTEAADLALPDASCDHVVSTFTLCSVADERGTVTELARVLRPGGTLRLVEHGLAPSPRVARWQWRLDGLERRIAGGCYLTRDPVAALTRVGFEGRWSRSGFRVAHTPWSYVTVAELARPS
;
A
#
# COMPACT_ATOMS: atom_id res chain seq x y z
N MET A 1 13.00 -8.08 16.95
CA MET A 1 13.28 -7.45 15.65
C MET A 1 14.77 -7.52 15.41
N ASN A 2 15.22 -7.85 14.20
CA ASN A 2 16.63 -8.07 13.87
C ASN A 2 17.20 -6.76 13.30
N TRP A 3 18.48 -6.44 13.50
CA TRP A 3 19.17 -5.26 12.94
C TRP A 3 18.97 -5.10 11.42
N TYR A 4 18.83 -6.21 10.69
CA TYR A 4 18.51 -6.22 9.26
C TYR A 4 17.13 -5.58 9.00
N ASP A 5 16.10 -5.99 9.76
CA ASP A 5 14.72 -5.52 9.59
C ASP A 5 14.57 -4.02 9.94
N GLU A 6 15.41 -3.52 10.86
CA GLU A 6 15.33 -2.12 11.30
C GLU A 6 16.10 -1.15 10.39
N ARG A 7 17.22 -1.55 9.80
CA ARG A 7 18.14 -0.64 9.12
C ARG A 7 18.45 -0.95 7.67
N VAL A 8 18.40 -2.22 7.26
CA VAL A 8 18.80 -2.66 5.91
C VAL A 8 17.56 -2.83 5.03
N ALA A 9 16.58 -3.60 5.50
CA ALA A 9 15.39 -3.91 4.72
C ALA A 9 14.60 -2.64 4.32
N PRO A 10 14.34 -1.64 5.19
CA PRO A 10 13.64 -0.41 4.79
C PRO A 10 14.36 0.35 3.68
N ARG A 11 15.69 0.46 3.74
CA ARG A 11 16.48 1.15 2.71
C ARG A 11 16.48 0.41 1.38
N LEU A 12 16.56 -0.92 1.42
CA LEU A 12 16.51 -1.74 0.21
C LEU A 12 15.13 -1.65 -0.45
N ILE A 13 14.07 -1.75 0.35
CA ILE A 13 12.68 -1.59 -0.10
C ILE A 13 12.48 -0.19 -0.67
N ASP A 14 12.96 0.85 0.02
CA ASP A 14 12.86 2.22 -0.47
C ASP A 14 13.61 2.41 -1.80
N ALA A 15 14.80 1.84 -1.96
CA ALA A 15 15.56 1.88 -3.21
C ALA A 15 14.79 1.19 -4.36
N VAL A 16 14.17 0.03 -4.10
CA VAL A 16 13.32 -0.66 -5.09
C VAL A 16 12.06 0.17 -5.39
N CYS A 17 11.41 0.71 -4.37
CA CYS A 17 10.22 1.55 -4.51
C CYS A 17 10.53 2.94 -5.09
N SER A 18 11.79 3.36 -5.15
CA SER A 18 12.23 4.60 -5.80
C SER A 18 12.44 4.48 -7.31
N TRP A 19 12.36 3.25 -7.85
CA TRP A 19 12.54 3.05 -9.27
C TRP A 19 11.51 3.83 -10.09
N GLY A 20 11.99 4.63 -11.07
CA GLY A 20 11.15 5.54 -11.86
C GLY A 20 10.01 4.85 -12.64
N GLY A 21 10.09 3.52 -12.84
CA GLY A 21 8.99 2.73 -13.41
C GLY A 21 7.72 2.68 -12.54
N LEU A 22 7.81 3.04 -11.25
CA LEU A 22 6.67 3.06 -10.33
C LEU A 22 5.92 4.40 -10.31
N GLU A 23 6.47 5.47 -10.88
CA GLU A 23 5.82 6.79 -10.89
C GLU A 23 4.44 6.77 -11.53
N ARG A 24 4.27 6.03 -12.64
CA ARG A 24 2.98 5.91 -13.30
C ARG A 24 1.88 5.37 -12.37
N TYR A 25 2.25 4.39 -11.55
CA TYR A 25 1.31 3.78 -10.60
C TYR A 25 0.97 4.74 -9.46
N ARG A 26 1.97 5.50 -8.96
CA ARG A 26 1.72 6.54 -7.94
C ARG A 26 0.78 7.61 -8.46
N ARG A 27 0.99 8.10 -9.69
CA ARG A 27 0.08 9.03 -10.36
C ARG A 27 -1.32 8.46 -10.54
N GLU A 28 -1.43 7.17 -10.87
CA GLU A 28 -2.71 6.49 -11.07
C GLU A 28 -3.50 6.36 -9.75
N VAL A 29 -2.87 5.91 -8.67
CA VAL A 29 -3.57 5.72 -7.39
C VAL A 29 -3.89 7.03 -6.67
N THR A 30 -3.17 8.11 -6.94
CA THR A 30 -3.43 9.42 -6.31
C THR A 30 -4.30 10.33 -7.16
N ALA A 31 -4.54 10.01 -8.44
CA ALA A 31 -5.28 10.88 -9.36
C ALA A 31 -6.72 11.14 -8.90
N GLY A 32 -7.11 12.42 -8.82
CA GLY A 32 -8.47 12.84 -8.51
C GLY A 32 -8.92 12.60 -7.07
N LEU A 33 -8.01 12.27 -6.15
CA LEU A 33 -8.31 12.21 -4.73
C LEU A 33 -8.55 13.61 -4.16
N ALA A 34 -9.34 13.68 -3.10
CA ALA A 34 -9.67 14.95 -2.43
C ALA A 34 -9.96 14.72 -0.93
N GLY A 35 -9.86 15.77 -0.13
CA GLY A 35 -10.19 15.73 1.29
C GLY A 35 -9.17 14.96 2.12
N THR A 36 -9.64 14.01 2.92
CA THR A 36 -8.82 13.23 3.87
C THR A 36 -8.48 11.86 3.31
N VAL A 37 -7.19 11.56 3.25
CA VAL A 37 -6.64 10.29 2.77
C VAL A 37 -5.98 9.55 3.94
N LEU A 38 -6.26 8.26 4.08
CA LEU A 38 -5.44 7.36 4.87
C LEU A 38 -4.45 6.64 3.95
N GLU A 39 -3.16 6.75 4.21
CA GLU A 39 -2.12 6.00 3.50
C GLU A 39 -1.48 4.98 4.43
N ILE A 40 -1.64 3.69 4.13
CA ILE A 40 -0.96 2.61 4.84
C ILE A 40 0.36 2.26 4.15
N GLY A 41 1.41 2.03 4.98
CA GLY A 41 2.78 1.85 4.49
C GLY A 41 3.31 3.10 3.82
N PHE A 42 3.24 4.20 4.54
CA PHE A 42 3.60 5.53 4.06
C PHE A 42 5.05 5.61 3.53
N GLY A 43 5.93 4.81 4.11
CA GLY A 43 7.33 4.75 3.72
C GLY A 43 8.02 6.11 3.88
N SER A 44 8.83 6.45 2.89
CA SER A 44 9.51 7.77 2.80
C SER A 44 8.63 8.87 2.17
N GLY A 45 7.29 8.72 2.16
CA GLY A 45 6.35 9.74 1.70
C GLY A 45 6.32 9.93 0.18
N ARG A 46 6.66 8.91 -0.59
CA ARG A 46 6.84 9.00 -2.04
C ARG A 46 5.56 9.25 -2.83
N ASN A 47 4.38 9.10 -2.23
CA ASN A 47 3.11 9.44 -2.88
C ASN A 47 2.77 10.94 -2.72
N LEU A 48 3.30 11.62 -1.69
CA LEU A 48 2.99 13.03 -1.41
C LEU A 48 3.14 13.97 -2.61
N PRO A 49 4.22 13.87 -3.45
CA PRO A 49 4.37 14.73 -4.61
C PRO A 49 3.31 14.53 -5.70
N TYR A 50 2.54 13.45 -5.63
CA TYR A 50 1.53 13.10 -6.63
C TYR A 50 0.09 13.34 -6.16
N TYR A 51 -0.12 13.64 -4.88
CA TYR A 51 -1.45 14.00 -4.40
C TYR A 51 -1.91 15.32 -5.01
N PRO A 52 -3.16 15.38 -5.51
CA PRO A 52 -3.75 16.65 -5.96
C PRO A 52 -3.84 17.66 -4.80
N ALA A 53 -3.85 18.95 -5.14
CA ALA A 53 -4.04 20.03 -4.14
C ALA A 53 -5.40 19.97 -3.41
N SER A 54 -6.34 19.18 -3.94
CA SER A 54 -7.62 18.89 -3.29
C SER A 54 -7.50 17.93 -2.09
N VAL A 55 -6.39 17.22 -1.94
CA VAL A 55 -6.08 16.45 -0.73
C VAL A 55 -5.54 17.43 0.33
N THR A 56 -6.25 17.57 1.42
CA THR A 56 -5.93 18.52 2.47
C THR A 56 -5.33 17.87 3.72
N HIS A 57 -5.58 16.59 3.91
CA HIS A 57 -5.10 15.83 5.07
C HIS A 57 -4.68 14.42 4.67
N VAL A 58 -3.52 13.98 5.15
CA VAL A 58 -3.02 12.61 4.97
C VAL A 58 -2.73 12.01 6.34
N TYR A 59 -3.49 11.00 6.73
CA TYR A 59 -3.15 10.13 7.85
C TYR A 59 -2.16 9.07 7.36
N ALA A 60 -1.01 9.01 7.99
CA ALA A 60 0.07 8.08 7.64
C ALA A 60 0.16 6.94 8.66
N VAL A 61 0.26 5.71 8.18
CA VAL A 61 0.61 4.54 8.99
C VAL A 61 1.94 3.99 8.51
N GLU A 62 2.96 3.98 9.39
CA GLU A 62 4.31 3.53 9.01
C GLU A 62 5.03 2.88 10.20
N PRO A 63 5.36 1.58 10.13
CA PRO A 63 6.04 0.88 11.21
C PRO A 63 7.52 1.22 11.35
N SER A 64 8.18 1.75 10.29
CA SER A 64 9.61 2.05 10.31
C SER A 64 9.90 3.49 10.72
N PRO A 65 10.50 3.75 11.90
CA PRO A 65 10.93 5.08 12.29
C PRO A 65 11.93 5.70 11.30
N GLN A 66 12.75 4.87 10.64
CA GLN A 66 13.70 5.33 9.63
C GLN A 66 12.98 5.83 8.37
N ALA A 67 11.98 5.08 7.89
CA ALA A 67 11.20 5.48 6.71
C ALA A 67 10.43 6.79 7.00
N TRP A 68 9.82 6.92 8.18
CA TRP A 68 9.18 8.16 8.61
C TRP A 68 10.17 9.33 8.71
N HIS A 69 11.38 9.09 9.23
CA HIS A 69 12.42 10.13 9.25
C HIS A 69 12.79 10.58 7.82
N ASP A 70 12.95 9.64 6.91
CA ASP A 70 13.31 9.92 5.51
C ASP A 70 12.15 10.62 4.75
N ALA A 71 10.91 10.51 5.23
CA ALA A 71 9.74 11.18 4.67
C ALA A 71 9.67 12.69 4.95
N GLN A 72 10.42 13.21 5.94
CA GLN A 72 10.22 14.56 6.45
C GLN A 72 10.37 15.67 5.41
N ALA A 73 11.24 15.49 4.40
CA ALA A 73 11.36 16.44 3.31
C ALA A 73 10.08 16.52 2.44
N HIS A 74 9.46 15.38 2.17
CA HIS A 74 8.19 15.32 1.44
C HIS A 74 7.03 15.86 2.29
N VAL A 75 7.02 15.54 3.59
CA VAL A 75 6.02 16.06 4.54
C VAL A 75 6.07 17.58 4.60
N ALA A 76 7.27 18.15 4.74
CA ALA A 76 7.45 19.62 4.78
C ALA A 76 7.08 20.33 3.47
N ALA A 77 7.17 19.62 2.34
CA ALA A 77 6.82 20.16 1.02
C ALA A 77 5.32 19.99 0.68
N PHE A 78 4.59 19.17 1.42
CA PHE A 78 3.17 18.93 1.17
C PHE A 78 2.34 20.13 1.65
N PRO A 79 1.40 20.68 0.84
CA PRO A 79 0.66 21.90 1.19
C PRO A 79 -0.44 21.68 2.26
N GLY A 80 -0.83 20.42 2.50
CA GLY A 80 -1.81 20.03 3.51
C GLY A 80 -1.16 19.56 4.80
N VAL A 81 -1.95 18.85 5.60
CA VAL A 81 -1.50 18.25 6.87
C VAL A 81 -1.12 16.79 6.64
N VAL A 82 0.01 16.36 7.19
CA VAL A 82 0.40 14.94 7.23
C VAL A 82 0.58 14.56 8.70
N GLU A 83 -0.12 13.52 9.14
CA GLU A 83 -0.12 13.07 10.54
C GLU A 83 0.21 11.58 10.61
N LEU A 84 1.27 11.21 11.34
CA LEU A 84 1.56 9.83 11.67
C LEU A 84 0.65 9.37 12.80
N ILE A 85 -0.30 8.48 12.48
CA ILE A 85 -1.33 8.03 13.43
C ILE A 85 -1.03 6.68 14.07
N GLY A 86 -0.02 5.97 13.60
CA GLY A 86 0.35 4.67 14.17
C GLY A 86 1.30 3.87 13.29
N THR A 87 1.60 2.67 13.76
CA THR A 87 2.51 1.73 13.11
C THR A 87 1.80 0.47 12.60
N GLU A 88 0.55 0.24 13.01
CA GLU A 88 -0.23 -0.97 12.72
C GLU A 88 -1.52 -0.61 11.99
N ALA A 89 -1.66 -1.09 10.76
CA ALA A 89 -2.86 -0.84 9.97
C ALA A 89 -4.07 -1.70 10.39
N ALA A 90 -3.86 -2.68 11.25
CA ALA A 90 -4.92 -3.52 11.83
C ALA A 90 -5.54 -2.92 13.10
N ASP A 91 -5.02 -1.79 13.61
CA ASP A 91 -5.53 -1.08 14.79
C ASP A 91 -5.34 0.43 14.58
N LEU A 92 -6.32 1.06 13.96
CA LEU A 92 -6.25 2.48 13.57
C LEU A 92 -6.91 3.36 14.63
N ALA A 93 -6.16 4.30 15.17
CA ALA A 93 -6.65 5.33 16.10
C ALA A 93 -7.49 6.41 15.38
N LEU A 94 -8.43 5.99 14.52
CA LEU A 94 -9.32 6.85 13.76
C LEU A 94 -10.78 6.49 14.02
N PRO A 95 -11.69 7.47 14.01
CA PRO A 95 -13.13 7.22 14.05
C PRO A 95 -13.61 6.46 12.81
N ASP A 96 -14.78 5.81 12.93
CA ASP A 96 -15.48 5.23 11.79
C ASP A 96 -15.80 6.31 10.75
N ALA A 97 -15.72 5.94 9.47
CA ALA A 97 -16.07 6.81 8.35
C ALA A 97 -15.37 8.19 8.36
N SER A 98 -14.13 8.25 8.84
CA SER A 98 -13.34 9.50 8.98
C SER A 98 -12.50 9.83 7.75
N CYS A 99 -12.31 8.90 6.82
CA CYS A 99 -11.49 9.07 5.64
C CYS A 99 -12.33 9.07 4.35
N ASP A 100 -12.00 9.98 3.43
CA ASP A 100 -12.59 10.03 2.09
C ASP A 100 -12.01 8.94 1.19
N HIS A 101 -10.71 8.69 1.35
CA HIS A 101 -9.97 7.75 0.55
C HIS A 101 -8.96 6.96 1.38
N VAL A 102 -8.64 5.74 0.92
CA VAL A 102 -7.52 4.93 1.40
C VAL A 102 -6.56 4.69 0.24
N VAL A 103 -5.27 4.80 0.50
CA VAL A 103 -4.20 4.45 -0.46
C VAL A 103 -3.29 3.39 0.13
N SER A 104 -2.99 2.36 -0.66
CA SER A 104 -2.00 1.32 -0.34
C SER A 104 -1.07 1.09 -1.51
N THR A 105 0.23 1.24 -1.28
CA THR A 105 1.24 1.07 -2.33
C THR A 105 2.33 0.11 -1.86
N PHE A 106 2.29 -1.14 -2.31
CA PHE A 106 3.19 -2.24 -1.92
C PHE A 106 3.24 -2.49 -0.41
N THR A 107 2.08 -2.44 0.25
CA THR A 107 1.94 -2.56 1.69
C THR A 107 1.03 -3.71 2.11
N LEU A 108 -0.19 -3.84 1.55
CA LEU A 108 -1.11 -4.93 1.89
C LEU A 108 -0.48 -6.32 1.68
N CYS A 109 0.44 -6.44 0.72
CA CYS A 109 1.19 -7.67 0.54
C CYS A 109 2.10 -8.01 1.73
N SER A 110 2.43 -7.04 2.61
CA SER A 110 3.43 -7.19 3.68
C SER A 110 2.85 -7.07 5.09
N VAL A 111 1.59 -6.61 5.26
CA VAL A 111 0.98 -6.44 6.61
C VAL A 111 0.93 -7.78 7.36
N ALA A 112 1.16 -7.74 8.67
CA ALA A 112 1.18 -8.95 9.49
C ALA A 112 -0.22 -9.59 9.61
N ASP A 113 -1.24 -8.77 9.89
CA ASP A 113 -2.65 -9.17 9.95
C ASP A 113 -3.44 -8.57 8.78
N GLU A 114 -3.52 -9.32 7.68
CA GLU A 114 -4.29 -8.91 6.50
C GLU A 114 -5.77 -8.73 6.82
N ARG A 115 -6.36 -9.65 7.61
CA ARG A 115 -7.79 -9.62 7.93
C ARG A 115 -8.16 -8.42 8.81
N GLY A 116 -7.41 -8.19 9.87
CA GLY A 116 -7.58 -7.02 10.73
C GLY A 116 -7.41 -5.74 9.93
N THR A 117 -6.36 -5.64 9.11
CA THR A 117 -6.11 -4.49 8.26
C THR A 117 -7.29 -4.18 7.34
N VAL A 118 -7.76 -5.13 6.51
CA VAL A 118 -8.86 -4.83 5.57
C VAL A 118 -10.17 -4.50 6.29
N THR A 119 -10.39 -5.03 7.50
CA THR A 119 -11.55 -4.69 8.34
C THR A 119 -11.46 -3.23 8.83
N GLU A 120 -10.28 -2.81 9.31
CA GLU A 120 -10.04 -1.43 9.74
C GLU A 120 -10.16 -0.44 8.57
N LEU A 121 -9.59 -0.78 7.40
CA LEU A 121 -9.75 0.06 6.21
C LEU A 121 -11.23 0.23 5.82
N ALA A 122 -12.04 -0.82 5.93
CA ALA A 122 -13.47 -0.73 5.71
C ALA A 122 -14.17 0.12 6.78
N ARG A 123 -13.74 0.07 8.04
CA ARG A 123 -14.33 0.83 9.15
C ARG A 123 -14.09 2.33 8.99
N VAL A 124 -12.84 2.73 8.73
CA VAL A 124 -12.46 4.15 8.69
C VAL A 124 -12.85 4.85 7.38
N LEU A 125 -13.04 4.12 6.29
CA LEU A 125 -13.45 4.68 5.02
C LEU A 125 -14.95 4.98 5.07
N ARG A 126 -15.36 6.20 4.69
CA ARG A 126 -16.77 6.60 4.65
C ARG A 126 -17.56 5.79 3.61
N PRO A 127 -18.87 5.63 3.76
CA PRO A 127 -19.74 5.10 2.70
C PRO A 127 -19.54 5.88 1.39
N GLY A 128 -19.36 5.17 0.28
CA GLY A 128 -19.03 5.76 -1.02
C GLY A 128 -17.59 6.27 -1.16
N GLY A 129 -16.77 6.17 -0.12
CA GLY A 129 -15.33 6.43 -0.18
C GLY A 129 -14.61 5.37 -1.02
N THR A 130 -13.40 5.69 -1.49
CA THR A 130 -12.63 4.80 -2.38
C THR A 130 -11.33 4.33 -1.75
N LEU A 131 -10.99 3.07 -1.98
CA LEU A 131 -9.69 2.50 -1.70
C LEU A 131 -8.95 2.28 -3.01
N ARG A 132 -7.74 2.82 -3.11
CA ARG A 132 -6.87 2.64 -4.26
C ARG A 132 -5.58 1.95 -3.87
N LEU A 133 -5.19 0.98 -4.65
CA LEU A 133 -3.99 0.21 -4.37
C LEU A 133 -3.15 -0.10 -5.61
N VAL A 134 -1.86 -0.23 -5.34
CA VAL A 134 -0.89 -0.90 -6.21
C VAL A 134 -0.13 -1.90 -5.35
N GLU A 135 -0.33 -3.19 -5.60
CA GLU A 135 0.20 -4.24 -4.74
C GLU A 135 0.80 -5.39 -5.54
N HIS A 136 1.81 -6.02 -5.01
CA HIS A 136 2.19 -7.34 -5.48
C HIS A 136 1.02 -8.31 -5.30
N GLY A 137 0.89 -9.26 -6.21
CA GLY A 137 -0.17 -10.25 -6.14
C GLY A 137 0.14 -11.54 -6.87
N LEU A 138 -0.66 -12.55 -6.58
CA LEU A 138 -0.54 -13.85 -7.21
C LEU A 138 -0.70 -13.74 -8.72
N ALA A 139 0.26 -14.27 -9.46
CA ALA A 139 0.25 -14.26 -10.91
C ALA A 139 -0.93 -15.09 -11.47
N PRO A 140 -1.61 -14.61 -12.53
CA PRO A 140 -2.65 -15.39 -13.20
C PRO A 140 -2.08 -16.61 -13.95
N SER A 141 -0.79 -16.61 -14.26
CA SER A 141 -0.11 -17.74 -14.90
C SER A 141 0.18 -18.86 -13.88
N PRO A 142 -0.34 -20.09 -14.07
CA PRO A 142 -0.06 -21.20 -13.16
C PRO A 142 1.42 -21.57 -13.01
N ARG A 143 2.22 -21.30 -14.04
CA ARG A 143 3.67 -21.55 -14.00
C ARG A 143 4.35 -20.56 -13.06
N VAL A 144 4.03 -19.28 -13.17
CA VAL A 144 4.60 -18.22 -12.32
C VAL A 144 4.07 -18.36 -10.89
N ALA A 145 2.78 -18.61 -10.71
CA ALA A 145 2.18 -18.85 -9.40
C ALA A 145 2.87 -19.98 -8.62
N ARG A 146 3.22 -21.09 -9.30
CA ARG A 146 3.99 -22.18 -8.66
C ARG A 146 5.36 -21.72 -8.15
N TRP A 147 6.03 -20.83 -8.86
CA TRP A 147 7.29 -20.25 -8.39
C TRP A 147 7.06 -19.27 -7.23
N GLN A 148 6.01 -18.45 -7.29
CA GLN A 148 5.64 -17.58 -6.18
C GLN A 148 5.41 -18.38 -4.90
N TRP A 149 4.63 -19.46 -4.94
CA TRP A 149 4.43 -20.36 -3.79
C TRP A 149 5.72 -20.96 -3.23
N ARG A 150 6.68 -21.29 -4.09
CA ARG A 150 7.98 -21.86 -3.66
C ARG A 150 8.88 -20.80 -3.02
N LEU A 151 8.82 -19.58 -3.50
CA LEU A 151 9.71 -18.49 -3.08
C LEU A 151 9.11 -17.64 -1.95
N ASP A 152 7.82 -17.75 -1.68
CA ASP A 152 7.08 -16.91 -0.71
C ASP A 152 7.74 -16.89 0.68
N GLY A 153 8.18 -18.05 1.18
CA GLY A 153 8.85 -18.12 2.48
C GLY A 153 10.22 -17.44 2.52
N LEU A 154 10.95 -17.41 1.40
CA LEU A 154 12.21 -16.67 1.29
C LEU A 154 11.94 -15.19 1.18
N GLU A 155 11.01 -14.79 0.32
CA GLU A 155 10.63 -13.40 0.08
C GLU A 155 10.23 -12.70 1.39
N ARG A 156 9.39 -13.33 2.19
CA ARG A 156 8.99 -12.79 3.49
C ARG A 156 10.16 -12.46 4.42
N ARG A 157 11.27 -13.20 4.31
CA ARG A 157 12.46 -13.00 5.15
C ARG A 157 13.35 -11.85 4.67
N ILE A 158 13.37 -11.58 3.36
CA ILE A 158 14.32 -10.63 2.76
C ILE A 158 13.67 -9.33 2.29
N ALA A 159 12.35 -9.34 2.02
CA ALA A 159 11.61 -8.20 1.47
C ALA A 159 10.55 -7.67 2.44
N GLY A 160 10.93 -7.48 3.72
CA GLY A 160 10.08 -6.79 4.69
C GLY A 160 8.71 -7.43 4.93
N GLY A 161 8.62 -8.77 4.85
CA GLY A 161 7.36 -9.49 5.09
C GLY A 161 6.46 -9.65 3.88
N CYS A 162 6.88 -9.24 2.67
CA CYS A 162 6.07 -9.32 1.46
C CYS A 162 5.70 -10.77 1.11
N TYR A 163 4.40 -11.01 0.90
CA TYR A 163 3.84 -12.28 0.43
C TYR A 163 3.56 -12.20 -1.06
N LEU A 164 4.27 -12.98 -1.87
CA LEU A 164 4.05 -13.07 -3.31
C LEU A 164 2.71 -13.74 -3.68
N THR A 165 2.12 -14.46 -2.73
CA THR A 165 0.93 -15.29 -2.94
C THR A 165 -0.37 -14.66 -2.48
N ARG A 166 -0.35 -13.45 -1.91
CA ARG A 166 -1.56 -12.72 -1.51
C ARG A 166 -2.36 -12.26 -2.70
N ASP A 167 -3.67 -12.20 -2.49
CA ASP A 167 -4.62 -11.55 -3.40
C ASP A 167 -5.33 -10.40 -2.69
N PRO A 168 -4.82 -9.17 -2.79
CA PRO A 168 -5.36 -8.03 -2.07
C PRO A 168 -6.81 -7.72 -2.48
N VAL A 169 -7.19 -7.96 -3.74
CA VAL A 169 -8.56 -7.75 -4.19
C VAL A 169 -9.51 -8.74 -3.54
N ALA A 170 -9.13 -10.03 -3.50
CA ALA A 170 -9.94 -11.05 -2.84
C ALA A 170 -10.10 -10.78 -1.33
N ALA A 171 -9.05 -10.26 -0.67
CA ALA A 171 -9.12 -9.89 0.74
C ALA A 171 -10.10 -8.73 0.97
N LEU A 172 -10.05 -7.67 0.17
CA LEU A 172 -10.94 -6.52 0.25
C LEU A 172 -12.39 -6.86 -0.10
N THR A 173 -12.61 -7.69 -1.13
CA THR A 173 -13.97 -8.13 -1.52
C THR A 173 -14.68 -8.89 -0.39
N ARG A 174 -13.94 -9.65 0.43
CA ARG A 174 -14.52 -10.36 1.59
C ARG A 174 -15.13 -9.44 2.65
N VAL A 175 -14.66 -8.19 2.72
CA VAL A 175 -15.20 -7.16 3.64
C VAL A 175 -16.10 -6.15 2.93
N GLY A 176 -16.56 -6.50 1.72
CA GLY A 176 -17.59 -5.77 0.99
C GLY A 176 -17.10 -4.72 0.00
N PHE A 177 -15.81 -4.58 -0.25
CA PHE A 177 -15.34 -3.66 -1.29
C PHE A 177 -15.68 -4.18 -2.68
N GLU A 178 -16.12 -3.27 -3.55
CA GLU A 178 -16.45 -3.54 -4.95
C GLU A 178 -15.82 -2.50 -5.87
N GLY A 179 -15.50 -2.88 -7.11
CA GLY A 179 -14.95 -1.93 -8.07
C GLY A 179 -14.14 -2.56 -9.18
N ARG A 180 -13.30 -1.75 -9.80
CA ARG A 180 -12.45 -2.15 -10.93
C ARG A 180 -11.03 -2.44 -10.49
N TRP A 181 -10.44 -3.44 -11.10
CA TRP A 181 -9.05 -3.78 -10.90
C TRP A 181 -8.44 -4.42 -12.15
N SER A 182 -7.14 -4.35 -12.23
CA SER A 182 -6.35 -5.06 -13.24
C SER A 182 -5.10 -5.67 -12.63
N ARG A 183 -4.64 -6.75 -13.20
CA ARG A 183 -3.39 -7.40 -12.81
C ARG A 183 -2.50 -7.54 -14.03
N SER A 184 -1.33 -6.97 -14.00
CA SER A 184 -0.38 -6.99 -15.11
C SER A 184 1.03 -7.28 -14.63
N GLY A 185 1.85 -7.87 -15.51
CA GLY A 185 3.28 -7.96 -15.27
C GLY A 185 3.98 -6.63 -15.57
N PHE A 186 5.07 -6.33 -14.86
CA PHE A 186 6.01 -5.31 -15.33
C PHE A 186 6.55 -5.71 -16.72
N ARG A 187 6.89 -4.72 -17.54
CA ARG A 187 7.35 -4.92 -18.93
C ARG A 187 8.53 -5.88 -19.12
N VAL A 188 9.24 -6.22 -18.06
CA VAL A 188 10.44 -7.07 -18.08
C VAL A 188 10.13 -8.40 -17.44
N ALA A 189 9.91 -9.40 -18.25
CA ALA A 189 9.83 -10.82 -17.91
C ALA A 189 8.70 -11.25 -16.95
N HIS A 190 8.12 -12.40 -17.23
CA HIS A 190 7.17 -13.13 -16.37
C HIS A 190 7.90 -13.76 -15.16
N THR A 191 8.44 -12.92 -14.28
CA THR A 191 9.10 -13.36 -13.05
C THR A 191 8.10 -13.39 -11.88
N PRO A 192 8.38 -14.12 -10.80
CA PRO A 192 7.54 -14.15 -9.61
C PRO A 192 7.26 -12.77 -9.00
N TRP A 193 8.17 -11.82 -9.17
CA TRP A 193 8.09 -10.46 -8.61
C TRP A 193 7.44 -9.43 -9.55
N SER A 194 7.14 -9.80 -10.78
CA SER A 194 6.73 -8.83 -11.80
C SER A 194 5.23 -8.55 -11.84
N TYR A 195 4.41 -9.26 -11.08
CA TYR A 195 2.96 -9.07 -11.13
C TYR A 195 2.47 -8.07 -10.11
N VAL A 196 1.78 -7.05 -10.62
CA VAL A 196 1.20 -5.96 -9.86
C VAL A 196 -0.29 -5.89 -10.12
N THR A 197 -1.04 -5.77 -9.06
CA THR A 197 -2.48 -5.49 -9.08
C THR A 197 -2.68 -4.01 -8.84
N VAL A 198 -3.41 -3.34 -9.73
CA VAL A 198 -3.91 -1.98 -9.56
C VAL A 198 -5.41 -2.06 -9.38
N ALA A 199 -5.93 -1.45 -8.33
CA ALA A 199 -7.36 -1.45 -8.06
C ALA A 199 -7.87 -0.09 -7.59
N GLU A 200 -9.11 0.19 -7.96
CA GLU A 200 -9.94 1.24 -7.39
C GLU A 200 -11.24 0.58 -6.95
N LEU A 201 -11.42 0.50 -5.64
CA LEU A 201 -12.54 -0.17 -5.01
C LEU A 201 -13.31 0.85 -4.16
N ALA A 202 -14.63 0.74 -4.14
CA ALA A 202 -15.49 1.55 -3.30
C ALA A 202 -15.99 0.74 -2.11
N ARG A 203 -16.17 1.42 -0.96
CA ARG A 203 -16.97 0.89 0.13
C ARG A 203 -18.44 1.03 -0.26
N PRO A 204 -19.26 -0.03 -0.18
CA PRO A 204 -20.71 0.06 -0.38
C PRO A 204 -21.35 1.06 0.59
N SER A 205 -22.46 1.63 0.14
CA SER A 205 -23.27 2.58 0.94
C SER A 205 -23.93 1.89 2.12
#